data_859f6ded0e7f6a6471b8c83e24cb0977
#
_entry.id   859f6ded0e7f6a6471b8c83e24cb0977
#
_cell.length_a   1.000
_cell.length_b   1.000
_cell.length_c   1.000
_cell.angle_alpha   90.00
_cell.angle_beta   90.00
_cell.angle_gamma   90.00
#
_symmetry.space_group_name_H-M   'P 1'
#
loop_
_entity.id
_entity.type
_entity.pdbx_description
1 polymer ?
#
loop_
_entity_poly.entity_id
_entity_poly.type
_entity_poly.pdbx_seq_one_letter_code
_entity_poly.pdbx_strand_id
1 'polypeptide(L)'
;MKPCLLIILICFSIIGHSQKADRKLAAQIQKLTQDFRGDIGVYIKNLRTGKTVSIKADTIFSTASIVKVPILVGIMDRINKGKLGYDSSLTYTDSLLYAGSDILGSFKNNERISLKKVIMLMLTTSDNTASLWLQSLAGTGTRINELMDSLGMVNTKINSRTPGRETNRTKYGWGQTTPKEMAALFEKIYRKDFFSAETCDKMLRCLGRNFWDEQSLSQIPPTIEVFSKNGAVNASRSEVLLVNAPGNPYILSVFTQNNKDQSWGENNEAWELTKKISKLVWEYYQ
;
A
#
# COMPACT_ATOMS: atom_id res chain seq x y z
N MET A 1 20.96 13.45 -62.22
CA MET A 1 21.27 13.76 -60.83
C MET A 1 20.30 13.01 -59.94
N LYS A 2 20.75 12.00 -59.18
CA LYS A 2 19.90 11.24 -58.21
C LYS A 2 20.07 11.89 -56.86
N PRO A 3 19.03 12.21 -56.10
CA PRO A 3 19.14 12.73 -54.76
C PRO A 3 19.56 11.61 -53.79
N CYS A 4 20.65 11.82 -53.05
CA CYS A 4 21.04 10.95 -51.95
C CYS A 4 20.21 11.28 -50.73
N LEU A 5 19.36 10.34 -50.29
CA LEU A 5 18.55 10.47 -49.07
C LEU A 5 19.43 10.13 -47.85
N LEU A 6 19.79 11.14 -47.07
CA LEU A 6 20.54 10.97 -45.83
C LEU A 6 19.58 10.56 -44.71
N ILE A 7 19.59 9.29 -44.32
CA ILE A 7 18.82 8.79 -43.17
C ILE A 7 19.61 9.12 -41.90
N ILE A 8 19.16 10.12 -41.14
CA ILE A 8 19.69 10.43 -39.81
C ILE A 8 19.07 9.44 -38.82
N LEU A 9 19.85 8.48 -38.36
CA LEU A 9 19.48 7.56 -37.28
C LEU A 9 19.60 8.33 -35.96
N ILE A 10 18.48 8.75 -35.37
CA ILE A 10 18.44 9.34 -34.03
C ILE A 10 18.46 8.17 -33.03
N CYS A 11 19.63 7.86 -32.47
CA CYS A 11 19.76 6.94 -31.34
C CYS A 11 19.17 7.62 -30.08
N PHE A 12 17.95 7.26 -29.73
CA PHE A 12 17.42 7.57 -28.39
C PHE A 12 18.16 6.70 -27.37
N SER A 13 19.13 7.30 -26.69
CA SER A 13 19.77 6.70 -25.52
C SER A 13 18.73 6.65 -24.42
N ILE A 14 18.12 5.50 -24.17
CA ILE A 14 17.32 5.22 -22.96
C ILE A 14 18.32 5.25 -21.79
N ILE A 15 18.42 6.39 -21.11
CA ILE A 15 19.16 6.51 -19.84
C ILE A 15 18.36 5.69 -18.83
N GLY A 16 18.63 4.40 -18.75
CA GLY A 16 18.15 3.56 -17.68
C GLY A 16 18.71 4.09 -16.37
N HIS A 17 17.88 4.72 -15.55
CA HIS A 17 18.26 5.07 -14.19
C HIS A 17 18.46 3.76 -13.41
N SER A 18 19.71 3.27 -13.40
CA SER A 18 20.08 2.15 -12.53
C SER A 18 19.79 2.55 -11.08
N GLN A 19 18.86 1.86 -10.45
CA GLN A 19 18.55 2.07 -9.03
C GLN A 19 19.83 1.81 -8.22
N LYS A 20 20.32 2.83 -7.51
CA LYS A 20 21.52 2.71 -6.67
C LYS A 20 21.18 1.83 -5.45
N ALA A 21 21.72 0.62 -5.41
CA ALA A 21 21.54 -0.27 -4.26
C ALA A 21 22.25 0.28 -3.01
N ASP A 22 21.54 0.32 -1.88
CA ASP A 22 22.15 0.59 -0.57
C ASP A 22 22.63 -0.72 0.05
N ARG A 23 23.83 -1.15 -0.34
CA ARG A 23 24.41 -2.44 0.05
C ARG A 23 24.63 -2.54 1.57
N LYS A 24 24.99 -1.43 2.23
CA LYS A 24 25.23 -1.41 3.68
C LYS A 24 23.94 -1.66 4.45
N LEU A 25 22.88 -0.92 4.12
CA LEU A 25 21.57 -1.13 4.74
C LEU A 25 21.00 -2.52 4.40
N ALA A 26 21.16 -2.97 3.15
CA ALA A 26 20.70 -4.30 2.73
C ALA A 26 21.33 -5.42 3.57
N ALA A 27 22.63 -5.38 3.83
CA ALA A 27 23.32 -6.36 4.67
C ALA A 27 22.81 -6.37 6.12
N GLN A 28 22.52 -5.19 6.68
CA GLN A 28 21.94 -5.06 8.02
C GLN A 28 20.53 -5.66 8.11
N ILE A 29 19.68 -5.38 7.09
CA ILE A 29 18.33 -5.96 7.01
C ILE A 29 18.40 -7.49 6.83
N GLN A 30 19.27 -7.99 5.96
CA GLN A 30 19.45 -9.44 5.77
C GLN A 30 19.82 -10.14 7.08
N LYS A 31 20.71 -9.55 7.88
CA LYS A 31 21.07 -10.09 9.20
C LYS A 31 19.87 -10.15 10.17
N LEU A 32 18.97 -9.14 10.12
CA LEU A 32 17.76 -9.15 10.96
C LEU A 32 16.75 -10.21 10.51
N THR A 33 16.71 -10.55 9.22
CA THR A 33 15.68 -11.41 8.62
C THR A 33 16.10 -12.87 8.49
N GLN A 34 17.36 -13.22 8.75
CA GLN A 34 17.92 -14.57 8.48
C GLN A 34 17.21 -15.68 9.26
N ASP A 35 16.83 -15.44 10.52
CA ASP A 35 16.23 -16.43 11.42
C ASP A 35 14.71 -16.37 11.46
N PHE A 36 14.09 -15.54 10.63
CA PHE A 36 12.64 -15.38 10.58
C PHE A 36 11.96 -16.65 10.09
N ARG A 37 11.00 -17.16 10.85
CA ARG A 37 10.28 -18.39 10.56
C ARG A 37 9.05 -18.16 9.69
N GLY A 38 9.29 -17.74 8.46
CA GLY A 38 8.29 -17.46 7.44
C GLY A 38 8.93 -16.92 6.17
N ASP A 39 8.12 -16.44 5.25
CA ASP A 39 8.59 -15.70 4.08
C ASP A 39 8.56 -14.21 4.39
N ILE A 40 9.62 -13.49 4.03
CA ILE A 40 9.68 -12.03 4.16
C ILE A 40 10.17 -11.38 2.88
N GLY A 41 9.51 -10.29 2.51
CA GLY A 41 9.91 -9.38 1.44
C GLY A 41 10.05 -7.97 1.97
N VAL A 42 11.15 -7.30 1.63
CA VAL A 42 11.44 -5.92 2.06
C VAL A 42 11.83 -5.08 0.86
N TYR A 43 11.20 -3.91 0.73
CA TYR A 43 11.65 -2.88 -0.18
C TYR A 43 11.75 -1.55 0.56
N ILE A 44 12.90 -0.89 0.43
CA ILE A 44 13.16 0.42 1.00
C ILE A 44 13.64 1.34 -0.13
N LYS A 45 13.13 2.57 -0.17
CA LYS A 45 13.60 3.59 -1.10
C LYS A 45 13.77 4.93 -0.39
N ASN A 46 14.98 5.45 -0.38
CA ASN A 46 15.21 6.84 0.01
C ASN A 46 14.79 7.73 -1.15
N LEU A 47 13.82 8.62 -0.93
CA LEU A 47 13.19 9.42 -1.99
C LEU A 47 14.05 10.60 -2.44
N ARG A 48 15.04 11.00 -1.65
CA ARG A 48 15.99 12.04 -2.00
C ARG A 48 17.15 11.51 -2.85
N THR A 49 17.75 10.40 -2.44
CA THR A 49 18.96 9.86 -3.08
C THR A 49 18.66 8.83 -4.16
N GLY A 50 17.45 8.27 -4.17
CA GLY A 50 17.04 7.15 -5.01
C GLY A 50 17.67 5.81 -4.63
N LYS A 51 18.44 5.73 -3.52
CA LYS A 51 19.01 4.46 -3.04
C LYS A 51 17.92 3.50 -2.58
N THR A 52 18.10 2.20 -2.86
CA THR A 52 17.11 1.16 -2.56
C THR A 52 17.72 -0.04 -1.85
N VAL A 53 16.89 -0.69 -1.01
CA VAL A 53 17.10 -2.07 -0.53
C VAL A 53 15.99 -2.94 -1.13
N SER A 54 16.35 -4.11 -1.65
CA SER A 54 15.42 -5.03 -2.30
C SER A 54 15.73 -6.46 -1.85
N ILE A 55 14.86 -7.03 -1.00
CA ILE A 55 14.94 -8.42 -0.51
C ILE A 55 13.62 -9.08 -0.85
N LYS A 56 13.62 -10.06 -1.77
CA LYS A 56 12.41 -10.68 -2.31
C LYS A 56 11.32 -9.65 -2.68
N ALA A 57 11.74 -8.45 -3.13
CA ALA A 57 10.86 -7.29 -3.30
C ALA A 57 9.89 -7.42 -4.47
N ASP A 58 10.16 -8.30 -5.43
CA ASP A 58 9.30 -8.62 -6.57
C ASP A 58 8.47 -9.92 -6.35
N THR A 59 8.58 -10.55 -5.16
CA THR A 59 7.77 -11.71 -4.77
C THR A 59 6.35 -11.27 -4.42
N ILE A 60 5.35 -12.06 -4.82
CA ILE A 60 3.94 -11.78 -4.52
C ILE A 60 3.61 -12.25 -3.11
N PHE A 61 3.03 -11.34 -2.32
CA PHE A 61 2.54 -11.56 -0.96
C PHE A 61 1.05 -11.27 -0.86
N SER A 62 0.40 -11.87 0.14
CA SER A 62 -0.92 -11.47 0.61
C SER A 62 -0.87 -10.04 1.15
N THR A 63 -1.87 -9.24 0.80
CA THR A 63 -1.95 -7.85 1.28
C THR A 63 -2.60 -7.73 2.65
N ALA A 64 -3.42 -8.71 3.07
CA ALA A 64 -4.36 -8.47 4.15
C ALA A 64 -5.05 -7.10 3.98
N SER A 65 -5.12 -6.27 5.03
CA SER A 65 -5.76 -4.94 4.95
C SER A 65 -4.98 -3.87 4.15
N ILE A 66 -3.77 -4.15 3.68
CA ILE A 66 -3.08 -3.24 2.75
C ILE A 66 -3.82 -3.16 1.39
N VAL A 67 -4.67 -4.14 1.06
CA VAL A 67 -5.59 -4.07 -0.11
C VAL A 67 -6.45 -2.80 -0.13
N LYS A 68 -6.64 -2.15 1.00
CA LYS A 68 -7.40 -0.90 1.13
C LYS A 68 -6.72 0.30 0.46
N VAL A 69 -5.41 0.21 0.20
CA VAL A 69 -4.67 1.24 -0.56
C VAL A 69 -5.09 1.25 -2.04
N PRO A 70 -5.04 0.15 -2.80
CA PRO A 70 -5.57 0.15 -4.17
C PRO A 70 -7.08 0.43 -4.23
N ILE A 71 -7.89 0.05 -3.21
CA ILE A 71 -9.31 0.46 -3.14
C ILE A 71 -9.42 1.98 -2.99
N LEU A 72 -8.58 2.62 -2.14
CA LEU A 72 -8.50 4.08 -2.05
C LEU A 72 -8.21 4.71 -3.42
N VAL A 73 -7.22 4.19 -4.15
CA VAL A 73 -6.88 4.68 -5.49
C VAL A 73 -8.08 4.55 -6.44
N GLY A 74 -8.78 3.42 -6.40
CA GLY A 74 -9.97 3.20 -7.23
C GLY A 74 -11.12 4.17 -6.94
N ILE A 75 -11.41 4.44 -5.66
CA ILE A 75 -12.48 5.39 -5.31
C ILE A 75 -12.07 6.84 -5.65
N MET A 76 -10.79 7.18 -5.45
CA MET A 76 -10.28 8.51 -5.77
C MET A 76 -10.20 8.76 -7.29
N ASP A 77 -9.99 7.72 -8.11
CA ASP A 77 -10.15 7.80 -9.57
C ASP A 77 -11.57 8.22 -9.97
N ARG A 78 -12.59 7.65 -9.31
CA ARG A 78 -13.99 8.02 -9.55
C ARG A 78 -14.28 9.46 -9.15
N ILE A 79 -13.71 9.90 -8.04
CA ILE A 79 -13.85 11.29 -7.56
C ILE A 79 -13.11 12.25 -8.50
N ASN A 80 -11.87 11.96 -8.86
CA ASN A 80 -11.06 12.78 -9.75
C ASN A 80 -11.70 12.95 -11.14
N LYS A 81 -12.46 11.95 -11.60
CA LYS A 81 -13.23 11.98 -12.86
C LYS A 81 -14.62 12.61 -12.72
N GLY A 82 -14.96 13.16 -11.57
CA GLY A 82 -16.27 13.76 -11.31
C GLY A 82 -17.45 12.77 -11.27
N LYS A 83 -17.18 11.46 -11.20
CA LYS A 83 -18.23 10.42 -11.16
C LYS A 83 -18.78 10.20 -9.76
N LEU A 84 -18.08 10.65 -8.73
CA LEU A 84 -18.48 10.65 -7.33
C LEU A 84 -18.05 11.97 -6.68
N GLY A 85 -18.88 12.51 -5.80
CA GLY A 85 -18.51 13.66 -4.99
C GLY A 85 -17.83 13.20 -3.69
N TYR A 86 -16.70 13.79 -3.32
CA TYR A 86 -15.99 13.47 -2.07
C TYR A 86 -16.87 13.65 -0.82
N ASP A 87 -17.76 14.63 -0.85
CA ASP A 87 -18.73 14.95 0.20
C ASP A 87 -20.12 14.30 0.01
N SER A 88 -20.30 13.49 -1.05
CA SER A 88 -21.57 12.83 -1.31
C SER A 88 -22.08 12.04 -0.12
N SER A 89 -23.36 12.17 0.18
CA SER A 89 -24.02 11.40 1.22
C SER A 89 -24.38 10.02 0.71
N LEU A 90 -23.98 9.00 1.43
CA LEU A 90 -24.31 7.59 1.20
C LEU A 90 -25.30 7.12 2.25
N THR A 91 -26.10 6.09 1.94
CA THR A 91 -27.00 5.44 2.88
C THR A 91 -26.43 4.07 3.23
N TYR A 92 -26.15 3.86 4.51
CA TYR A 92 -25.74 2.55 5.01
C TYR A 92 -26.97 1.61 5.06
N THR A 93 -26.76 0.35 4.72
CA THR A 93 -27.77 -0.71 4.87
C THR A 93 -27.12 -1.93 5.51
N ASP A 94 -27.89 -2.67 6.31
CA ASP A 94 -27.40 -3.87 7.02
C ASP A 94 -26.85 -4.94 6.06
N SER A 95 -27.30 -4.96 4.80
CA SER A 95 -26.77 -5.85 3.77
C SER A 95 -25.30 -5.60 3.40
N LEU A 96 -24.74 -4.45 3.77
CA LEU A 96 -23.34 -4.10 3.55
C LEU A 96 -22.42 -4.70 4.63
N LEU A 97 -22.97 -5.08 5.78
CA LEU A 97 -22.21 -5.56 6.93
C LEU A 97 -21.28 -6.71 6.55
N TYR A 98 -20.04 -6.58 6.94
CA TYR A 98 -19.04 -7.64 6.91
C TYR A 98 -18.32 -7.69 8.24
N ALA A 99 -18.54 -8.76 9.00
CA ALA A 99 -18.00 -8.93 10.34
C ALA A 99 -16.45 -8.88 10.38
N GLY A 100 -15.90 -8.37 11.47
CA GLY A 100 -14.47 -8.22 11.71
C GLY A 100 -14.12 -6.83 12.25
N SER A 101 -12.99 -6.27 11.86
CA SER A 101 -12.64 -4.86 12.18
C SER A 101 -13.64 -3.94 11.49
N ASP A 102 -14.58 -3.40 12.25
CA ASP A 102 -15.79 -2.81 11.71
C ASP A 102 -16.43 -1.83 12.71
N ILE A 103 -16.50 -0.56 12.32
CA ILE A 103 -17.25 0.49 13.03
C ILE A 103 -18.59 0.72 12.34
N LEU A 104 -18.63 0.62 11.00
CA LEU A 104 -19.86 0.82 10.24
C LEU A 104 -20.95 -0.18 10.59
N GLY A 105 -20.60 -1.40 11.05
CA GLY A 105 -21.58 -2.39 11.49
C GLY A 105 -22.40 -1.98 12.72
N SER A 106 -21.97 -0.94 13.45
CA SER A 106 -22.76 -0.37 14.55
C SER A 106 -23.74 0.73 14.12
N PHE A 107 -23.75 1.10 12.84
CA PHE A 107 -24.67 2.09 12.29
C PHE A 107 -26.08 1.49 12.16
N LYS A 108 -27.09 2.34 12.28
CA LYS A 108 -28.48 1.93 12.05
C LYS A 108 -28.75 1.78 10.56
N ASN A 109 -29.59 0.81 10.22
CA ASN A 109 -30.06 0.65 8.84
C ASN A 109 -30.68 1.96 8.33
N ASN A 110 -30.32 2.37 7.11
CA ASN A 110 -30.68 3.64 6.50
C ASN A 110 -30.01 4.90 7.10
N GLU A 111 -29.02 4.74 7.97
CA GLU A 111 -28.25 5.88 8.46
C GLU A 111 -27.40 6.50 7.34
N ARG A 112 -27.26 7.83 7.34
CA ARG A 112 -26.54 8.56 6.32
C ARG A 112 -25.12 8.91 6.77
N ILE A 113 -24.15 8.67 5.89
CA ILE A 113 -22.75 8.98 6.12
C ILE A 113 -22.13 9.57 4.84
N SER A 114 -21.23 10.55 4.97
CA SER A 114 -20.53 11.07 3.79
C SER A 114 -19.46 10.11 3.28
N LEU A 115 -19.26 10.06 1.95
CA LEU A 115 -18.26 9.21 1.30
C LEU A 115 -16.85 9.39 1.92
N LYS A 116 -16.44 10.64 2.20
CA LYS A 116 -15.14 10.91 2.85
C LYS A 116 -14.98 10.25 4.21
N LYS A 117 -16.06 10.13 5.01
CA LYS A 117 -16.03 9.45 6.31
C LYS A 117 -15.90 7.93 6.14
N VAL A 118 -16.55 7.35 5.14
CA VAL A 118 -16.39 5.92 4.81
C VAL A 118 -14.95 5.63 4.36
N ILE A 119 -14.35 6.50 3.53
CA ILE A 119 -12.94 6.40 3.13
C ILE A 119 -12.02 6.48 4.36
N MET A 120 -12.29 7.42 5.27
CA MET A 120 -11.51 7.57 6.49
C MET A 120 -11.59 6.30 7.36
N LEU A 121 -12.79 5.75 7.61
CA LEU A 121 -12.97 4.52 8.38
C LEU A 121 -12.21 3.35 7.75
N MET A 122 -12.30 3.17 6.43
CA MET A 122 -11.55 2.12 5.72
C MET A 122 -10.05 2.19 5.99
N LEU A 123 -9.46 3.39 5.98
CA LEU A 123 -7.99 3.54 6.10
C LEU A 123 -7.54 3.66 7.55
N THR A 124 -8.20 4.49 8.35
CA THR A 124 -7.78 4.81 9.72
C THR A 124 -8.00 3.62 10.66
N THR A 125 -9.21 3.08 10.71
CA THR A 125 -9.54 1.95 11.59
C THR A 125 -9.49 0.60 10.89
N SER A 126 -9.19 0.61 9.60
CA SER A 126 -9.17 -0.61 8.77
C SER A 126 -10.53 -1.30 8.66
N ASP A 127 -11.63 -0.55 8.66
CA ASP A 127 -12.99 -1.04 8.59
C ASP A 127 -13.25 -1.91 7.36
N ASN A 128 -13.74 -3.15 7.57
CA ASN A 128 -13.93 -4.14 6.52
C ASN A 128 -15.23 -3.88 5.72
N THR A 129 -16.29 -3.44 6.39
CA THR A 129 -17.55 -3.05 5.75
C THR A 129 -17.32 -1.86 4.83
N ALA A 130 -16.60 -0.82 5.31
CA ALA A 130 -16.19 0.31 4.48
C ALA A 130 -15.36 -0.13 3.26
N SER A 131 -14.44 -1.07 3.45
CA SER A 131 -13.58 -1.58 2.37
C SER A 131 -14.37 -2.20 1.23
N LEU A 132 -15.29 -3.12 1.54
CA LEU A 132 -16.09 -3.82 0.53
C LEU A 132 -17.13 -2.90 -0.12
N TRP A 133 -17.68 -1.95 0.64
CA TRP A 133 -18.58 -0.93 0.11
C TRP A 133 -17.85 -0.02 -0.89
N LEU A 134 -16.69 0.52 -0.51
CA LEU A 134 -15.89 1.37 -1.38
C LEU A 134 -15.36 0.62 -2.60
N GLN A 135 -14.99 -0.66 -2.46
CA GLN A 135 -14.62 -1.49 -3.62
C GLN A 135 -15.76 -1.57 -4.64
N SER A 136 -17.00 -1.76 -4.17
CA SER A 136 -18.19 -1.75 -5.04
C SER A 136 -18.38 -0.39 -5.72
N LEU A 137 -18.30 0.70 -4.97
CA LEU A 137 -18.44 2.07 -5.50
C LEU A 137 -17.33 2.46 -6.46
N ALA A 138 -16.13 1.90 -6.31
CA ALA A 138 -15.00 2.09 -7.23
C ALA A 138 -15.16 1.39 -8.59
N GLY A 139 -16.21 0.56 -8.73
CA GLY A 139 -16.50 -0.20 -9.95
C GLY A 139 -15.98 -1.65 -9.87
N THR A 140 -15.96 -2.22 -8.67
CA THR A 140 -15.53 -3.56 -8.32
C THR A 140 -14.01 -3.78 -8.39
N GLY A 141 -13.56 -4.97 -7.98
CA GLY A 141 -12.15 -5.34 -8.05
C GLY A 141 -11.61 -5.39 -9.49
N THR A 142 -12.45 -5.72 -10.46
CA THR A 142 -12.06 -5.73 -11.90
C THR A 142 -11.57 -4.35 -12.32
N ARG A 143 -12.36 -3.30 -12.08
CA ARG A 143 -11.99 -1.93 -12.45
C ARG A 143 -10.76 -1.42 -11.71
N ILE A 144 -10.64 -1.76 -10.42
CA ILE A 144 -9.45 -1.38 -9.64
C ILE A 144 -8.21 -2.09 -10.21
N ASN A 145 -8.32 -3.37 -10.60
CA ASN A 145 -7.22 -4.13 -11.18
C ASN A 145 -6.75 -3.54 -12.52
N GLU A 146 -7.68 -3.15 -13.40
CA GLU A 146 -7.36 -2.43 -14.65
C GLU A 146 -6.61 -1.12 -14.37
N LEU A 147 -7.05 -0.37 -13.34
CA LEU A 147 -6.37 0.86 -12.95
C LEU A 147 -4.96 0.57 -12.41
N MET A 148 -4.78 -0.46 -11.59
CA MET A 148 -3.45 -0.87 -11.11
C MET A 148 -2.53 -1.25 -12.28
N ASP A 149 -3.03 -2.00 -13.27
CA ASP A 149 -2.26 -2.34 -14.47
C ASP A 149 -1.83 -1.07 -15.24
N SER A 150 -2.74 -0.12 -15.42
CA SER A 150 -2.44 1.15 -16.10
C SER A 150 -1.40 2.01 -15.38
N LEU A 151 -1.25 1.83 -14.07
CA LEU A 151 -0.23 2.49 -13.24
C LEU A 151 1.10 1.70 -13.16
N GLY A 152 1.18 0.55 -13.84
CA GLY A 152 2.35 -0.34 -13.84
C GLY A 152 2.44 -1.25 -12.61
N MET A 153 1.34 -1.41 -11.85
CA MET A 153 1.26 -2.26 -10.65
C MET A 153 0.65 -3.62 -11.02
N VAL A 154 1.33 -4.37 -11.89
CA VAL A 154 0.78 -5.59 -12.55
C VAL A 154 0.53 -6.75 -11.58
N ASN A 155 1.25 -6.81 -10.47
CA ASN A 155 1.09 -7.84 -9.43
C ASN A 155 0.16 -7.40 -8.28
N THR A 156 -0.19 -6.11 -8.21
CA THR A 156 -1.10 -5.56 -7.20
C THR A 156 -2.53 -5.76 -7.67
N LYS A 157 -3.25 -6.68 -7.04
CA LYS A 157 -4.61 -7.08 -7.46
C LYS A 157 -5.56 -7.22 -6.30
N ILE A 158 -6.80 -6.80 -6.51
CA ILE A 158 -7.96 -7.14 -5.68
C ILE A 158 -8.42 -8.54 -6.08
N ASN A 159 -8.54 -9.44 -5.12
CA ASN A 159 -9.05 -10.80 -5.32
C ASN A 159 -10.47 -10.96 -4.75
N SER A 160 -10.81 -10.20 -3.68
CA SER A 160 -12.14 -10.26 -3.06
C SER A 160 -13.23 -9.81 -4.02
N ARG A 161 -14.32 -10.58 -4.10
CA ARG A 161 -15.51 -10.25 -4.93
C ARG A 161 -15.13 -9.81 -6.37
N THR A 162 -14.10 -10.45 -6.95
CA THR A 162 -13.58 -10.12 -8.28
C THR A 162 -13.65 -11.38 -9.16
N PRO A 163 -14.49 -11.42 -10.19
CA PRO A 163 -14.59 -12.58 -11.09
C PRO A 163 -13.24 -12.96 -11.71
N GLY A 164 -12.98 -14.28 -11.81
CA GLY A 164 -11.73 -14.83 -12.36
C GLY A 164 -10.53 -14.74 -11.40
N ARG A 165 -10.77 -14.35 -10.14
CA ARG A 165 -9.71 -14.26 -9.12
C ARG A 165 -9.88 -15.26 -7.96
N GLU A 166 -10.72 -16.27 -8.11
CA GLU A 166 -11.08 -17.24 -7.07
C GLU A 166 -9.86 -18.01 -6.56
N THR A 167 -9.04 -18.54 -7.47
CA THR A 167 -7.78 -19.24 -7.15
C THR A 167 -6.79 -18.32 -6.41
N ASN A 168 -6.66 -17.06 -6.87
CA ASN A 168 -5.81 -16.08 -6.21
C ASN A 168 -6.36 -15.69 -4.82
N ARG A 169 -7.69 -15.59 -4.68
CA ARG A 169 -8.34 -15.35 -3.39
C ARG A 169 -8.06 -16.46 -2.39
N THR A 170 -8.11 -17.72 -2.82
CA THR A 170 -7.75 -18.86 -1.96
C THR A 170 -6.29 -18.78 -1.51
N LYS A 171 -5.38 -18.38 -2.39
CA LYS A 171 -3.95 -18.34 -2.11
C LYS A 171 -3.51 -17.10 -1.32
N TYR A 172 -4.03 -15.92 -1.67
CA TYR A 172 -3.56 -14.63 -1.16
C TYR A 172 -4.61 -13.83 -0.38
N GLY A 173 -5.80 -14.38 -0.17
CA GLY A 173 -6.90 -13.68 0.48
C GLY A 173 -7.49 -12.55 -0.37
N TRP A 174 -7.86 -11.44 0.25
CA TRP A 174 -8.58 -10.34 -0.41
C TRP A 174 -7.78 -9.61 -1.47
N GLY A 175 -6.47 -9.65 -1.41
CA GLY A 175 -5.61 -9.02 -2.39
C GLY A 175 -4.17 -9.52 -2.33
N GLN A 176 -3.43 -9.20 -3.36
CA GLN A 176 -2.02 -9.53 -3.52
C GLN A 176 -1.23 -8.32 -4.01
N THR A 177 0.06 -8.29 -3.72
CA THR A 177 1.01 -7.26 -4.18
C THR A 177 2.44 -7.75 -4.05
N THR A 178 3.39 -6.94 -4.52
CA THR A 178 4.80 -7.08 -4.16
C THR A 178 5.24 -5.92 -3.26
N PRO A 179 6.24 -6.09 -2.38
CA PRO A 179 6.79 -4.99 -1.59
C PRO A 179 7.16 -3.77 -2.42
N LYS A 180 7.75 -3.99 -3.59
CA LYS A 180 8.20 -2.93 -4.50
C LYS A 180 7.04 -2.20 -5.16
N GLU A 181 6.00 -2.91 -5.62
CA GLU A 181 4.84 -2.25 -6.23
C GLU A 181 4.05 -1.42 -5.21
N MET A 182 3.86 -1.94 -4.00
CA MET A 182 3.17 -1.17 -2.97
C MET A 182 3.95 0.07 -2.57
N ALA A 183 5.27 -0.03 -2.44
CA ALA A 183 6.13 1.15 -2.22
C ALA A 183 6.04 2.15 -3.37
N ALA A 184 6.04 1.66 -4.62
CA ALA A 184 5.89 2.52 -5.79
C ALA A 184 4.53 3.23 -5.84
N LEU A 185 3.46 2.57 -5.39
CA LEU A 185 2.13 3.18 -5.29
C LEU A 185 2.11 4.32 -4.26
N PHE A 186 2.72 4.12 -3.08
CA PHE A 186 2.89 5.19 -2.08
C PHE A 186 3.73 6.35 -2.62
N GLU A 187 4.83 6.07 -3.34
CA GLU A 187 5.65 7.10 -3.97
C GLU A 187 4.85 7.92 -4.98
N LYS A 188 4.07 7.27 -5.84
CA LYS A 188 3.21 7.96 -6.83
C LYS A 188 2.18 8.85 -6.16
N ILE A 189 1.55 8.41 -5.06
CA ILE A 189 0.61 9.24 -4.28
C ILE A 189 1.35 10.46 -3.70
N TYR A 190 2.49 10.26 -3.09
CA TYR A 190 3.29 11.31 -2.47
C TYR A 190 3.78 12.35 -3.47
N ARG A 191 4.26 11.89 -4.64
CA ARG A 191 4.74 12.76 -5.72
C ARG A 191 3.61 13.38 -6.55
N LYS A 192 2.36 12.96 -6.32
CA LYS A 192 1.18 13.41 -7.07
C LYS A 192 1.26 13.10 -8.57
N ASP A 193 1.77 11.90 -8.89
CA ASP A 193 2.16 11.54 -10.27
C ASP A 193 1.00 11.08 -11.16
N PHE A 194 -0.23 10.92 -10.65
CA PHE A 194 -1.31 10.30 -11.44
C PHE A 194 -2.71 10.89 -11.22
N PHE A 195 -2.92 11.69 -10.16
CA PHE A 195 -4.15 12.46 -9.93
C PHE A 195 -3.81 13.93 -9.69
N SER A 196 -4.85 14.78 -9.59
CA SER A 196 -4.64 16.15 -9.17
C SER A 196 -3.96 16.22 -7.81
N ALA A 197 -3.20 17.29 -7.56
CA ALA A 197 -2.55 17.52 -6.27
C ALA A 197 -3.55 17.43 -5.11
N GLU A 198 -4.72 18.04 -5.26
CA GLU A 198 -5.80 18.01 -4.26
C GLU A 198 -6.27 16.58 -3.96
N THR A 199 -6.43 15.74 -5.00
CA THR A 199 -6.84 14.35 -4.82
C THR A 199 -5.78 13.54 -4.08
N CYS A 200 -4.51 13.70 -4.44
CA CYS A 200 -3.40 13.04 -3.74
C CYS A 200 -3.28 13.51 -2.28
N ASP A 201 -3.46 14.80 -2.00
CA ASP A 201 -3.45 15.35 -0.63
C ASP A 201 -4.59 14.76 0.23
N LYS A 202 -5.78 14.55 -0.34
CA LYS A 202 -6.87 13.84 0.35
C LYS A 202 -6.49 12.39 0.69
N MET A 203 -5.79 11.70 -0.21
CA MET A 203 -5.30 10.34 0.02
C MET A 203 -4.25 10.30 1.15
N LEU A 204 -3.25 11.18 1.10
CA LEU A 204 -2.21 11.31 2.12
C LEU A 204 -2.82 11.60 3.49
N ARG A 205 -3.79 12.53 3.56
CA ARG A 205 -4.49 12.85 4.82
C ARG A 205 -5.14 11.61 5.46
N CYS A 206 -5.70 10.71 4.67
CA CYS A 206 -6.28 9.47 5.19
C CYS A 206 -5.20 8.47 5.62
N LEU A 207 -4.12 8.33 4.83
CA LEU A 207 -3.00 7.44 5.14
C LEU A 207 -2.16 7.92 6.33
N GLY A 208 -2.14 9.21 6.63
CA GLY A 208 -1.44 9.80 7.78
C GLY A 208 -2.20 9.69 9.11
N ARG A 209 -3.31 8.96 9.16
CA ARG A 209 -4.16 8.80 10.36
C ARG A 209 -4.42 7.34 10.69
N ASN A 210 -3.39 6.51 10.61
CA ASN A 210 -3.51 5.11 10.97
C ASN A 210 -3.73 4.95 12.49
N PHE A 211 -4.84 4.33 12.88
CA PHE A 211 -5.15 4.04 14.28
C PHE A 211 -4.26 2.92 14.84
N TRP A 212 -3.87 1.97 13.99
CA TRP A 212 -3.03 0.83 14.36
C TRP A 212 -1.55 1.23 14.24
N ASP A 213 -1.02 1.87 15.26
CA ASP A 213 0.30 2.52 15.25
C ASP A 213 1.35 1.83 16.12
N GLU A 214 1.01 0.69 16.75
CA GLU A 214 1.89 0.00 17.69
C GLU A 214 3.05 -0.77 17.02
N GLN A 215 3.03 -0.91 15.68
CA GLN A 215 4.01 -1.75 14.97
C GLN A 215 5.18 -0.91 14.42
N SER A 216 5.48 -1.01 13.11
CA SER A 216 6.61 -0.26 12.51
C SER A 216 6.48 1.25 12.73
N LEU A 217 5.27 1.78 12.71
CA LEU A 217 5.01 3.21 12.91
C LEU A 217 5.46 3.69 14.30
N SER A 218 5.32 2.87 15.34
CA SER A 218 5.75 3.20 16.70
C SER A 218 7.25 3.50 16.86
N GLN A 219 8.06 3.10 15.87
CA GLN A 219 9.49 3.31 15.88
C GLN A 219 9.93 4.65 15.29
N ILE A 220 8.97 5.46 14.81
CA ILE A 220 9.21 6.79 14.24
C ILE A 220 8.72 7.83 15.27
N PRO A 221 9.48 8.88 15.56
CA PRO A 221 9.04 9.91 16.47
C PRO A 221 7.70 10.52 16.07
N PRO A 222 6.77 10.77 17.00
CA PRO A 222 5.41 11.22 16.69
C PRO A 222 5.34 12.63 16.07
N THR A 223 6.43 13.37 16.08
CA THR A 223 6.57 14.68 15.42
C THR A 223 6.86 14.57 13.93
N ILE A 224 7.15 13.36 13.43
CA ILE A 224 7.43 13.12 12.02
C ILE A 224 6.15 12.67 11.33
N GLU A 225 5.84 13.31 10.21
CA GLU A 225 4.69 12.92 9.39
C GLU A 225 4.97 11.56 8.72
N VAL A 226 4.05 10.62 8.93
CA VAL A 226 4.13 9.27 8.32
C VAL A 226 2.79 8.93 7.69
N PHE A 227 2.84 8.42 6.47
CA PHE A 227 1.69 7.86 5.77
C PHE A 227 1.83 6.35 5.78
N SER A 228 0.82 5.62 6.28
CA SER A 228 0.98 4.19 6.51
C SER A 228 -0.28 3.37 6.26
N LYS A 229 -0.09 2.10 6.01
CA LYS A 229 -1.12 1.08 6.11
C LYS A 229 -0.51 -0.24 6.53
N ASN A 230 -1.06 -0.82 7.58
CA ASN A 230 -0.75 -2.18 8.03
C ASN A 230 -1.79 -3.19 7.54
N GLY A 231 -1.44 -4.46 7.61
CA GLY A 231 -2.32 -5.57 7.29
C GLY A 231 -1.92 -6.83 8.03
N ALA A 232 -2.90 -7.54 8.60
CA ALA A 232 -2.71 -8.77 9.32
C ALA A 232 -3.81 -9.77 8.99
N VAL A 233 -3.42 -11.01 8.74
CA VAL A 233 -4.26 -12.20 8.71
C VAL A 233 -3.43 -13.37 9.25
N ASN A 234 -4.05 -14.41 9.74
CA ASN A 234 -3.43 -15.59 10.37
C ASN A 234 -1.88 -15.69 10.25
N ALA A 235 -1.35 -16.11 9.10
CA ALA A 235 0.07 -16.32 8.85
C ALA A 235 0.74 -15.18 8.05
N SER A 236 0.23 -13.95 8.14
CA SER A 236 0.78 -12.78 7.44
C SER A 236 0.67 -11.52 8.30
N ARG A 237 1.76 -10.76 8.39
CA ARG A 237 1.87 -9.44 9.03
C ARG A 237 2.66 -8.54 8.09
N SER A 238 2.10 -7.41 7.72
CA SER A 238 2.73 -6.54 6.72
C SER A 238 2.44 -5.08 7.03
N GLU A 239 3.38 -4.20 6.69
CA GLU A 239 3.19 -2.77 6.86
C GLU A 239 3.97 -1.98 5.80
N VAL A 240 3.38 -0.89 5.35
CA VAL A 240 4.02 0.06 4.45
C VAL A 240 3.99 1.44 5.10
N LEU A 241 5.15 2.07 5.18
CA LEU A 241 5.35 3.43 5.68
C LEU A 241 5.98 4.28 4.58
N LEU A 242 5.45 5.48 4.39
CA LEU A 242 6.18 6.60 3.78
C LEU A 242 6.47 7.59 4.91
N VAL A 243 7.73 7.70 5.26
CA VAL A 243 8.22 8.58 6.34
C VAL A 243 8.72 9.88 5.72
N ASN A 244 8.03 10.99 6.01
CA ASN A 244 8.38 12.31 5.51
C ASN A 244 9.41 12.99 6.42
N ALA A 245 10.53 12.30 6.66
CA ALA A 245 11.61 12.81 7.50
C ALA A 245 12.28 14.05 6.85
N PRO A 246 12.51 15.14 7.60
CA PRO A 246 13.20 16.31 7.08
C PRO A 246 14.54 15.95 6.44
N GLY A 247 14.72 16.32 5.17
CA GLY A 247 15.95 16.07 4.42
C GLY A 247 16.17 14.64 3.93
N ASN A 248 15.52 13.63 4.48
CA ASN A 248 15.69 12.23 4.11
C ASN A 248 14.36 11.45 4.06
N PRO A 249 13.35 11.86 3.28
CA PRO A 249 12.11 11.09 3.17
C PRO A 249 12.38 9.72 2.55
N TYR A 250 11.69 8.69 3.06
CA TYR A 250 11.86 7.32 2.56
C TYR A 250 10.57 6.51 2.63
N ILE A 251 10.53 5.42 1.89
CA ILE A 251 9.48 4.42 1.96
C ILE A 251 10.09 3.13 2.50
N LEU A 252 9.37 2.51 3.44
CA LEU A 252 9.62 1.17 3.96
C LEU A 252 8.39 0.31 3.67
N SER A 253 8.58 -0.80 2.97
CA SER A 253 7.55 -1.77 2.64
C SER A 253 8.01 -3.15 3.10
N VAL A 254 7.35 -3.71 4.11
CA VAL A 254 7.65 -5.04 4.68
C VAL A 254 6.42 -5.91 4.56
N PHE A 255 6.57 -7.07 3.95
CA PHE A 255 5.54 -8.08 3.80
C PHE A 255 6.02 -9.42 4.33
N THR A 256 5.17 -10.10 5.09
CA THR A 256 5.43 -11.47 5.53
C THR A 256 4.26 -12.39 5.17
N GLN A 257 4.55 -13.66 4.94
CA GLN A 257 3.55 -14.71 4.77
C GLN A 257 4.13 -16.06 5.21
N ASN A 258 3.27 -17.07 5.35
CA ASN A 258 3.64 -18.40 5.83
C ASN A 258 4.32 -18.35 7.22
N ASN A 259 3.98 -17.35 8.02
CA ASN A 259 4.53 -17.16 9.36
C ASN A 259 4.21 -18.36 10.24
N LYS A 260 5.22 -18.91 10.93
CA LYS A 260 5.02 -19.99 11.91
C LYS A 260 4.34 -19.47 13.17
N ASP A 261 4.72 -18.28 13.61
CA ASP A 261 4.02 -17.59 14.68
C ASP A 261 2.77 -16.87 14.13
N GLN A 262 1.61 -17.40 14.46
CA GLN A 262 0.31 -16.87 14.05
C GLN A 262 -0.42 -16.16 15.20
N SER A 263 0.25 -15.94 16.33
CA SER A 263 -0.33 -15.24 17.47
C SER A 263 -0.78 -13.82 17.10
N TRP A 264 -1.74 -13.31 17.85
CA TRP A 264 -2.24 -11.93 17.73
C TRP A 264 -1.68 -11.03 18.85
N GLY A 265 -0.80 -11.55 19.68
CA GLY A 265 -0.15 -10.79 20.75
C GLY A 265 0.89 -9.81 20.26
N GLU A 266 1.23 -8.86 21.12
CA GLU A 266 2.23 -7.82 20.85
C GLU A 266 3.62 -8.39 20.51
N ASN A 267 3.95 -9.57 21.09
CA ASN A 267 5.23 -10.26 20.89
C ASN A 267 5.25 -11.18 19.66
N ASN A 268 4.29 -11.05 18.74
CA ASN A 268 4.32 -11.83 17.49
C ASN A 268 5.63 -11.61 16.74
N GLU A 269 6.29 -12.73 16.35
CA GLU A 269 7.62 -12.72 15.73
C GLU A 269 7.73 -11.77 14.53
N ALA A 270 6.71 -11.75 13.66
CA ALA A 270 6.71 -10.90 12.48
C ALA A 270 6.53 -9.41 12.84
N TRP A 271 5.69 -9.08 13.83
CA TRP A 271 5.55 -7.71 14.31
C TRP A 271 6.83 -7.20 14.97
N GLU A 272 7.46 -8.01 15.82
CA GLU A 272 8.75 -7.67 16.44
C GLU A 272 9.84 -7.45 15.38
N LEU A 273 9.85 -8.28 14.33
CA LEU A 273 10.79 -8.10 13.22
C LEU A 273 10.52 -6.80 12.45
N THR A 274 9.27 -6.48 12.15
CA THR A 274 8.94 -5.23 11.43
C THR A 274 9.29 -3.99 12.26
N LYS A 275 9.09 -4.02 13.58
CA LYS A 275 9.55 -2.96 14.49
C LYS A 275 11.07 -2.78 14.41
N LYS A 276 11.84 -3.87 14.53
CA LYS A 276 13.32 -3.82 14.45
C LYS A 276 13.81 -3.28 13.12
N ILE A 277 13.17 -3.67 12.01
CA ILE A 277 13.49 -3.15 10.67
C ILE A 277 13.19 -1.65 10.60
N SER A 278 12.01 -1.21 11.07
CA SER A 278 11.60 0.19 11.05
C SER A 278 12.58 1.07 11.85
N LYS A 279 12.92 0.62 13.08
CA LYS A 279 13.89 1.30 13.93
C LYS A 279 15.25 1.44 13.26
N LEU A 280 15.78 0.33 12.70
CA LEU A 280 17.07 0.32 11.99
C LEU A 280 17.07 1.32 10.82
N VAL A 281 16.00 1.35 10.01
CA VAL A 281 15.91 2.23 8.84
C VAL A 281 15.81 3.69 9.27
N TRP A 282 15.04 3.98 10.32
CA TRP A 282 14.96 5.32 10.91
C TRP A 282 16.34 5.80 11.37
N GLU A 283 17.02 5.03 12.20
CA GLU A 283 18.36 5.38 12.73
C GLU A 283 19.41 5.51 11.62
N TYR A 284 19.28 4.76 10.53
CA TYR A 284 20.20 4.79 9.39
C TYR A 284 20.08 6.06 8.54
N TYR A 285 18.88 6.67 8.49
CA TYR A 285 18.62 7.85 7.66
C TYR A 285 18.64 9.18 8.45
N GLN A 286 18.89 9.13 9.75
CA GLN A 286 19.10 10.32 10.60
C GLN A 286 20.56 10.82 10.59
#